data_6bd5a9cbb2e06255526738fd9228eb9d
#
_entry.id   6bd5a9cbb2e06255526738fd9228eb9d
#
_cell.length_a   1.000
_cell.length_b   1.000
_cell.length_c   1.000
_cell.angle_alpha   90.00
_cell.angle_beta   90.00
_cell.angle_gamma   90.00
#
_symmetry.space_group_name_H-M   'P 1'
#
loop_
_entity.id
_entity.type
_entity.pdbx_description
1 polymer ?
#
loop_
_entity_poly.entity_id
_entity_poly.type
_entity_poly.pdbx_seq_one_letter_code
_entity_poly.pdbx_strand_id
1 'polypeptide(L)'
;MIKLIATDIDGTLVKDGSLLIDPEYMSVIDRLIDKGIIFVVCSGRQFSSEFKLFAPIKHKLLYITDGGTVVRTPTEILKTYPMDEDIWKGMCRMVRDELPACDYFAATPDFCFAEDGGSPIFHLLRDSYGFEMREVDDITRLDRNDIIKFTVFHPDKCEELCTPVFIPAWNKKAHLAAAGKEWVDCNAKGVSKWTALSYLIDRFDLLPDEVCCFGDNLNDIEMLQNAGISYAVSNARPEVIAAAKHTCAPYWENGVLSVLKSFL
;
A
#
# COMPACT_ATOMS: atom_id res chain seq x y z
N MET A 1 16.90 5.73 -19.83
CA MET A 1 16.33 6.97 -19.23
C MET A 1 15.07 6.56 -18.47
N ILE A 2 14.86 7.08 -17.25
CA ILE A 2 13.68 6.74 -16.45
C ILE A 2 12.43 7.32 -17.10
N LYS A 3 11.42 6.49 -17.25
CA LYS A 3 10.09 6.82 -17.83
C LYS A 3 8.96 6.66 -16.81
N LEU A 4 9.16 5.85 -15.76
CA LEU A 4 8.18 5.65 -14.72
C LEU A 4 8.86 5.75 -13.35
N ILE A 5 8.25 6.47 -12.43
CA ILE A 5 8.65 6.55 -11.03
C ILE A 5 7.48 6.05 -10.18
N ALA A 6 7.74 5.07 -9.30
CA ALA A 6 6.79 4.57 -8.33
C ALA A 6 7.32 4.80 -6.91
N THR A 7 6.48 5.30 -6.02
CA THR A 7 6.87 5.55 -4.62
C THR A 7 5.83 5.03 -3.65
N ASP A 8 6.32 4.38 -2.58
CA ASP A 8 5.51 4.21 -1.38
C ASP A 8 5.28 5.56 -0.68
N ILE A 9 4.39 5.59 0.32
CA ILE A 9 3.97 6.79 1.06
C ILE A 9 4.49 6.75 2.50
N ASP A 10 3.96 5.78 3.29
CA ASP A 10 4.13 5.71 4.73
C ASP A 10 5.54 5.25 5.10
N GLY A 11 6.27 6.07 5.88
CA GLY A 11 7.68 5.80 6.16
C GLY A 11 8.64 6.17 5.02
N THR A 12 8.13 6.43 3.80
CA THR A 12 8.90 6.77 2.61
C THR A 12 8.84 8.26 2.25
N LEU A 13 7.64 8.83 2.12
CA LEU A 13 7.42 10.25 1.86
C LEU A 13 7.00 11.03 3.10
N VAL A 14 6.21 10.38 3.96
CA VAL A 14 5.60 10.98 5.15
C VAL A 14 5.69 10.01 6.34
N LYS A 15 5.43 10.52 7.53
CA LYS A 15 5.21 9.68 8.72
C LYS A 15 3.95 8.82 8.51
N ASP A 16 3.96 7.60 9.02
CA ASP A 16 2.81 6.69 9.01
C ASP A 16 1.51 7.38 9.43
N GLY A 17 0.47 7.21 8.61
CA GLY A 17 -0.86 7.78 8.81
C GLY A 17 -0.98 9.28 8.61
N SER A 18 0.10 9.97 8.26
CA SER A 18 0.06 11.42 8.02
C SER A 18 -0.63 11.76 6.69
N LEU A 19 -1.51 12.77 6.73
CA LEU A 19 -2.04 13.43 5.53
C LEU A 19 -1.28 14.74 5.21
N LEU A 20 -0.15 14.98 5.89
CA LEU A 20 0.70 16.13 5.67
C LEU A 20 1.95 15.72 4.92
N ILE A 21 2.15 16.26 3.74
CA ILE A 21 3.33 16.09 2.89
C ILE A 21 3.94 17.46 2.60
N ASP A 22 5.27 17.53 2.46
CA ASP A 22 5.94 18.77 2.04
C ASP A 22 5.39 19.24 0.68
N PRO A 23 4.88 20.49 0.58
CA PRO A 23 4.29 21.00 -0.66
C PRO A 23 5.25 20.99 -1.86
N GLU A 24 6.57 20.95 -1.61
CA GLU A 24 7.56 20.93 -2.68
C GLU A 24 7.48 19.64 -3.50
N TYR A 25 7.05 18.50 -2.88
CA TYR A 25 6.79 17.26 -3.63
C TYR A 25 5.82 17.50 -4.80
N MET A 26 4.76 18.27 -4.58
CA MET A 26 3.75 18.51 -5.62
C MET A 26 4.36 19.22 -6.83
N SER A 27 5.18 20.25 -6.60
CA SER A 27 5.81 21.01 -7.68
C SER A 27 6.88 20.20 -8.43
N VAL A 28 7.64 19.37 -7.71
CA VAL A 28 8.68 18.54 -8.32
C VAL A 28 8.06 17.40 -9.13
N ILE A 29 7.05 16.71 -8.59
CA ILE A 29 6.34 15.63 -9.30
C ILE A 29 5.64 16.19 -10.55
N ASP A 30 4.97 17.35 -10.44
CA ASP A 30 4.30 17.99 -11.58
C ASP A 30 5.27 18.27 -12.73
N ARG A 31 6.46 18.81 -12.42
CA ARG A 31 7.52 19.05 -13.41
C ARG A 31 8.08 17.77 -14.02
N LEU A 32 8.17 16.68 -13.26
CA LEU A 32 8.58 15.36 -13.79
C LEU A 32 7.54 14.82 -14.78
N ILE A 33 6.26 14.95 -14.45
CA ILE A 33 5.16 14.57 -15.35
C ILE A 33 5.18 15.42 -16.63
N ASP A 34 5.42 16.71 -16.53
CA ASP A 34 5.54 17.59 -17.70
C ASP A 34 6.74 17.23 -18.61
N LYS A 35 7.77 16.54 -18.07
CA LYS A 35 8.86 15.94 -18.85
C LYS A 35 8.51 14.56 -19.46
N GLY A 36 7.29 14.08 -19.26
CA GLY A 36 6.82 12.79 -19.79
C GLY A 36 7.09 11.59 -18.89
N ILE A 37 7.46 11.80 -17.63
CA ILE A 37 7.62 10.72 -16.64
C ILE A 37 6.25 10.35 -16.08
N ILE A 38 5.91 9.07 -16.13
CA ILE A 38 4.73 8.52 -15.47
C ILE A 38 5.00 8.45 -13.97
N PHE A 39 4.18 9.11 -13.16
CA PHE A 39 4.32 9.05 -11.71
C PHE A 39 3.22 8.19 -11.07
N VAL A 40 3.63 7.19 -10.29
CA VAL A 40 2.77 6.19 -9.65
C VAL A 40 2.91 6.31 -8.14
N VAL A 41 1.81 6.54 -7.47
CA VAL A 41 1.70 6.37 -6.01
C VAL A 41 1.39 4.89 -5.76
N CYS A 42 2.18 4.21 -4.90
CA CYS A 42 2.12 2.76 -4.72
C CYS A 42 2.15 2.40 -3.23
N SER A 43 0.98 2.34 -2.59
CA SER A 43 0.88 2.24 -1.13
C SER A 43 -0.09 1.16 -0.66
N GLY A 44 -0.01 0.82 0.64
CA GLY A 44 -1.01 0.04 1.34
C GLY A 44 -2.30 0.80 1.65
N ARG A 45 -2.31 2.12 1.45
CA ARG A 45 -3.47 2.98 1.69
C ARG A 45 -4.60 2.72 0.70
N GLN A 46 -5.81 3.05 1.13
CA GLN A 46 -6.98 3.13 0.26
C GLN A 46 -6.87 4.36 -0.67
N PHE A 47 -7.47 4.27 -1.86
CA PHE A 47 -7.45 5.35 -2.85
C PHE A 47 -7.88 6.72 -2.31
N SER A 48 -8.93 6.77 -1.49
CA SER A 48 -9.43 8.02 -0.91
C SER A 48 -8.36 8.78 -0.11
N SER A 49 -7.51 8.04 0.60
CA SER A 49 -6.38 8.59 1.38
C SER A 49 -5.29 9.15 0.48
N GLU A 50 -4.83 8.36 -0.51
CA GLU A 50 -3.82 8.78 -1.47
C GLU A 50 -4.29 10.01 -2.26
N PHE A 51 -5.54 10.00 -2.72
CA PHE A 51 -6.14 11.06 -3.51
C PHE A 51 -6.28 12.39 -2.72
N LYS A 52 -6.48 12.31 -1.39
CA LYS A 52 -6.47 13.46 -0.50
C LYS A 52 -5.05 14.01 -0.30
N LEU A 53 -4.07 13.12 -0.09
CA LEU A 53 -2.67 13.49 0.16
C LEU A 53 -2.06 14.27 -1.02
N PHE A 54 -2.33 13.84 -2.24
CA PHE A 54 -1.81 14.46 -3.46
C PHE A 54 -2.78 15.48 -4.11
N ALA A 55 -3.66 16.10 -3.32
CA ALA A 55 -4.75 16.95 -3.80
C ALA A 55 -4.38 17.94 -4.93
N PRO A 56 -3.24 18.66 -4.91
CA PRO A 56 -2.92 19.63 -5.97
C PRO A 56 -2.67 19.03 -7.35
N ILE A 57 -2.15 17.78 -7.42
CA ILE A 57 -1.74 17.11 -8.67
C ILE A 57 -2.46 15.76 -8.89
N LYS A 58 -3.40 15.44 -8.03
CA LYS A 58 -4.08 14.14 -7.95
C LYS A 58 -4.65 13.61 -9.28
N HIS A 59 -5.01 14.50 -10.20
CA HIS A 59 -5.58 14.12 -11.50
C HIS A 59 -4.52 13.76 -12.56
N LYS A 60 -3.23 13.94 -12.25
CA LYS A 60 -2.11 13.62 -13.14
C LYS A 60 -1.40 12.31 -12.79
N LEU A 61 -1.76 11.69 -11.66
CA LEU A 61 -1.08 10.52 -11.10
C LEU A 61 -1.77 9.21 -11.48
N LEU A 62 -1.01 8.13 -11.47
CA LEU A 62 -1.53 6.76 -11.38
C LEU A 62 -1.43 6.28 -9.93
N TYR A 63 -2.32 5.36 -9.58
CA TYR A 63 -2.43 4.86 -8.22
C TYR A 63 -2.41 3.33 -8.20
N ILE A 64 -1.57 2.79 -7.35
CA ILE A 64 -1.55 1.39 -6.94
C ILE A 64 -1.89 1.39 -5.46
N THR A 65 -3.12 1.02 -5.11
CA THR A 65 -3.66 1.12 -3.75
C THR A 65 -3.78 -0.24 -3.08
N ASP A 66 -4.04 -0.22 -1.77
CA ASP A 66 -4.34 -1.41 -0.98
C ASP A 66 -3.29 -2.53 -1.14
N GLY A 67 -2.01 -2.14 -1.18
CA GLY A 67 -0.89 -3.07 -1.28
C GLY A 67 -0.69 -3.74 -2.65
N GLY A 68 -1.24 -3.15 -3.72
CA GLY A 68 -1.13 -3.68 -5.08
C GLY A 68 -2.40 -4.33 -5.61
N THR A 69 -3.48 -4.32 -4.84
CA THR A 69 -4.72 -5.00 -5.23
C THR A 69 -5.58 -4.21 -6.21
N VAL A 70 -5.35 -2.90 -6.33
CA VAL A 70 -6.02 -2.03 -7.28
C VAL A 70 -5.01 -1.18 -8.03
N VAL A 71 -5.14 -1.13 -9.36
CA VAL A 71 -4.43 -0.19 -10.23
C VAL A 71 -5.47 0.72 -10.87
N ARG A 72 -5.31 2.03 -10.74
CA ARG A 72 -6.29 2.97 -11.25
C ARG A 72 -5.72 4.32 -11.69
N THR A 73 -6.45 4.98 -12.56
CA THR A 73 -6.38 6.43 -12.76
C THR A 73 -7.24 7.14 -11.72
N PRO A 74 -7.27 8.46 -11.68
CA PRO A 74 -8.20 9.21 -10.83
C PRO A 74 -9.68 8.87 -11.03
N THR A 75 -10.05 8.43 -12.22
CA THR A 75 -11.46 8.26 -12.64
C THR A 75 -11.83 6.83 -13.04
N GLU A 76 -10.85 5.96 -13.26
CA GLU A 76 -11.08 4.61 -13.79
C GLU A 76 -10.23 3.56 -13.08
N ILE A 77 -10.83 2.45 -12.72
CA ILE A 77 -10.13 1.25 -12.25
C ILE A 77 -9.61 0.50 -13.48
N LEU A 78 -8.28 0.37 -13.59
CA LEU A 78 -7.62 -0.33 -14.69
C LEU A 78 -7.49 -1.82 -14.43
N LYS A 79 -7.28 -2.20 -13.17
CA LYS A 79 -7.11 -3.59 -12.73
C LYS A 79 -7.48 -3.74 -11.27
N THR A 80 -8.11 -4.87 -10.91
CA THR A 80 -8.31 -5.31 -9.53
C THR A 80 -7.88 -6.76 -9.38
N TYR A 81 -7.53 -7.13 -8.16
CA TYR A 81 -7.15 -8.49 -7.78
C TYR A 81 -7.97 -8.90 -6.54
N PRO A 82 -9.23 -9.33 -6.71
CA PRO A 82 -10.07 -9.72 -5.59
C PRO A 82 -9.59 -11.02 -4.93
N MET A 83 -9.85 -11.16 -3.65
CA MET A 83 -9.62 -12.37 -2.87
C MET A 83 -10.77 -13.36 -3.07
N ASP A 84 -10.46 -14.65 -3.02
CA ASP A 84 -11.49 -15.70 -2.98
C ASP A 84 -12.36 -15.55 -1.72
N GLU A 85 -13.66 -15.69 -1.90
CA GLU A 85 -14.65 -15.47 -0.84
C GLU A 85 -14.43 -16.39 0.38
N ASP A 86 -14.14 -17.66 0.15
CA ASP A 86 -13.86 -18.62 1.23
C ASP A 86 -12.60 -18.26 2.03
N ILE A 87 -11.63 -17.60 1.39
CA ILE A 87 -10.38 -17.19 2.03
C ILE A 87 -10.64 -16.02 2.98
N TRP A 88 -11.17 -14.88 2.49
CA TRP A 88 -11.35 -13.73 3.37
C TRP A 88 -12.43 -13.96 4.44
N LYS A 89 -13.52 -14.72 4.15
CA LYS A 89 -14.48 -15.13 5.17
C LYS A 89 -13.88 -16.08 6.20
N GLY A 90 -13.00 -16.98 5.77
CA GLY A 90 -12.26 -17.85 6.67
C GLY A 90 -11.30 -17.10 7.58
N MET A 91 -10.59 -16.09 7.06
CA MET A 91 -9.72 -15.20 7.85
C MET A 91 -10.53 -14.46 8.93
N CYS A 92 -11.69 -13.90 8.55
CA CYS A 92 -12.58 -13.20 9.46
C CYS A 92 -13.01 -14.09 10.64
N ARG A 93 -13.47 -15.33 10.37
CA ARG A 93 -13.85 -16.29 11.42
C ARG A 93 -12.67 -16.62 12.32
N MET A 94 -11.48 -16.86 11.75
CA MET A 94 -10.29 -17.18 12.53
C MET A 94 -9.86 -16.06 13.47
N VAL A 95 -9.91 -14.80 13.02
CA VAL A 95 -9.59 -13.68 13.91
C VAL A 95 -10.58 -13.59 15.06
N ARG A 96 -11.87 -13.74 14.81
CA ARG A 96 -12.90 -13.76 15.88
C ARG A 96 -12.66 -14.86 16.91
N ASP A 97 -12.32 -16.07 16.44
CA ASP A 97 -12.26 -17.26 17.29
C ASP A 97 -10.89 -17.37 18.01
N GLU A 98 -9.79 -17.04 17.35
CA GLU A 98 -8.43 -17.33 17.82
C GLU A 98 -7.61 -16.08 18.16
N LEU A 99 -8.01 -14.90 17.68
CA LEU A 99 -7.30 -13.63 17.90
C LEU A 99 -8.22 -12.51 18.41
N PRO A 100 -9.00 -12.75 19.51
CA PRO A 100 -10.03 -11.80 19.97
C PRO A 100 -9.48 -10.45 20.47
N ALA A 101 -8.16 -10.33 20.62
CA ALA A 101 -7.49 -9.07 20.95
C ALA A 101 -7.17 -8.22 19.71
N CYS A 102 -7.37 -8.77 18.50
CA CYS A 102 -7.11 -8.09 17.24
C CYS A 102 -8.40 -7.57 16.62
N ASP A 103 -8.33 -6.36 16.08
CA ASP A 103 -9.34 -5.83 15.17
C ASP A 103 -9.04 -6.29 13.74
N TYR A 104 -10.02 -6.16 12.85
CA TYR A 104 -9.88 -6.47 11.44
C TYR A 104 -10.86 -5.68 10.58
N PHE A 105 -10.53 -5.58 9.29
CA PHE A 105 -11.44 -5.05 8.29
C PHE A 105 -11.23 -5.73 6.94
N ALA A 106 -12.27 -5.66 6.11
CA ALA A 106 -12.24 -6.11 4.71
C ALA A 106 -12.41 -4.91 3.79
N ALA A 107 -11.56 -4.79 2.77
CA ALA A 107 -11.57 -3.67 1.84
C ALA A 107 -12.09 -4.07 0.46
N THR A 108 -12.87 -3.18 -0.14
CA THR A 108 -13.16 -3.11 -1.57
C THR A 108 -12.33 -1.98 -2.19
N PRO A 109 -12.33 -1.79 -3.52
CA PRO A 109 -11.62 -0.67 -4.14
C PRO A 109 -12.02 0.73 -3.64
N ASP A 110 -13.21 0.88 -3.07
CA ASP A 110 -13.76 2.19 -2.70
C ASP A 110 -13.99 2.38 -1.20
N PHE A 111 -14.22 1.31 -0.42
CA PHE A 111 -14.45 1.41 1.03
C PHE A 111 -14.01 0.18 1.80
N CYS A 112 -13.79 0.35 3.11
CA CYS A 112 -13.51 -0.73 4.05
C CYS A 112 -14.74 -1.02 4.92
N PHE A 113 -14.95 -2.31 5.23
CA PHE A 113 -15.96 -2.80 6.14
C PHE A 113 -15.33 -3.23 7.46
N ALA A 114 -15.85 -2.75 8.57
CA ALA A 114 -15.53 -3.21 9.93
C ALA A 114 -16.81 -3.50 10.69
N GLU A 115 -16.74 -4.32 11.75
CA GLU A 115 -17.91 -4.75 12.53
C GLU A 115 -18.14 -3.91 13.77
N ASP A 116 -17.17 -3.11 14.19
CA ASP A 116 -17.27 -2.17 15.30
C ASP A 116 -16.87 -0.77 14.86
N GLY A 117 -17.85 0.07 14.58
CA GLY A 117 -17.66 1.48 14.24
C GLY A 117 -17.12 2.33 15.40
N GLY A 118 -17.13 1.82 16.62
CA GLY A 118 -16.55 2.43 17.80
C GLY A 118 -15.11 2.00 18.09
N SER A 119 -14.56 1.03 17.35
CA SER A 119 -13.23 0.50 17.59
C SER A 119 -12.12 1.51 17.31
N PRO A 120 -10.99 1.43 18.02
CA PRO A 120 -9.83 2.29 17.78
C PRO A 120 -9.36 2.26 16.33
N ILE A 121 -9.38 1.09 15.69
CA ILE A 121 -8.97 0.95 14.29
C ILE A 121 -9.91 1.68 13.34
N PHE A 122 -11.23 1.61 13.56
CA PHE A 122 -12.20 2.30 12.72
C PHE A 122 -11.95 3.81 12.72
N HIS A 123 -11.77 4.40 13.91
CA HIS A 123 -11.45 5.82 14.05
C HIS A 123 -10.09 6.18 13.48
N LEU A 124 -9.05 5.36 13.71
CA LEU A 124 -7.72 5.58 13.18
C LEU A 124 -7.74 5.65 11.64
N LEU A 125 -8.36 4.67 11.01
CA LEU A 125 -8.43 4.61 9.54
C LEU A 125 -9.23 5.77 8.95
N ARG A 126 -10.41 6.06 9.53
CA ARG A 126 -11.28 7.14 9.05
C ARG A 126 -10.66 8.52 9.29
N ASP A 127 -10.19 8.79 10.52
CA ASP A 127 -9.86 10.15 10.96
C ASP A 127 -8.41 10.54 10.68
N SER A 128 -7.46 9.58 10.74
CA SER A 128 -6.04 9.82 10.49
C SER A 128 -5.64 9.47 9.06
N TYR A 129 -5.99 8.27 8.59
CA TYR A 129 -5.64 7.83 7.24
C TYR A 129 -6.59 8.35 6.15
N GLY A 130 -7.78 8.81 6.51
CA GLY A 130 -8.77 9.33 5.57
C GLY A 130 -9.44 8.25 4.71
N PHE A 131 -9.57 7.03 5.24
CA PHE A 131 -10.26 5.93 4.57
C PHE A 131 -11.78 6.13 4.58
N GLU A 132 -12.43 5.60 3.55
CA GLU A 132 -13.88 5.49 3.50
C GLU A 132 -14.31 4.22 4.24
N MET A 133 -14.75 4.37 5.50
CA MET A 133 -15.13 3.27 6.39
C MET A 133 -16.65 3.07 6.44
N ARG A 134 -17.09 1.81 6.50
CA ARG A 134 -18.48 1.41 6.69
C ARG A 134 -18.57 0.37 7.80
N GLU A 135 -19.48 0.60 8.74
CA GLU A 135 -19.83 -0.38 9.76
C GLU A 135 -20.86 -1.37 9.21
N VAL A 136 -20.70 -2.64 9.55
CA VAL A 136 -21.63 -3.74 9.22
C VAL A 136 -21.75 -4.69 10.41
N ASP A 137 -22.89 -5.33 10.58
CA ASP A 137 -23.12 -6.28 11.68
C ASP A 137 -22.24 -7.53 11.61
N ASP A 138 -21.93 -8.00 10.40
CA ASP A 138 -21.14 -9.22 10.16
C ASP A 138 -20.53 -9.19 8.75
N ILE A 139 -19.21 -9.03 8.67
CA ILE A 139 -18.49 -9.00 7.40
C ILE A 139 -18.70 -10.32 6.62
N THR A 140 -18.78 -11.46 7.30
CA THR A 140 -18.94 -12.78 6.63
C THR A 140 -20.28 -12.96 5.92
N ARG A 141 -21.26 -12.10 6.20
CA ARG A 141 -22.58 -12.10 5.53
C ARG A 141 -22.62 -11.19 4.29
N LEU A 142 -21.55 -10.47 4.00
CA LEU A 142 -21.49 -9.67 2.79
C LEU A 142 -21.56 -10.59 1.56
N ASP A 143 -22.48 -10.31 0.67
CA ASP A 143 -22.57 -10.92 -0.68
C ASP A 143 -21.75 -10.04 -1.64
N ARG A 144 -20.40 -10.26 -1.63
CA ARG A 144 -19.47 -9.44 -2.40
C ARG A 144 -18.36 -10.29 -3.00
N ASN A 145 -18.06 -10.00 -4.26
CA ASN A 145 -16.98 -10.65 -5.03
C ASN A 145 -15.81 -9.68 -5.33
N ASP A 146 -15.82 -8.50 -4.71
CA ASP A 146 -14.85 -7.42 -4.91
C ASP A 146 -14.07 -7.07 -3.65
N ILE A 147 -14.01 -7.99 -2.67
CA ILE A 147 -13.10 -7.85 -1.53
C ILE A 147 -11.67 -8.08 -2.04
N ILE A 148 -10.84 -7.04 -1.94
CA ILE A 148 -9.48 -7.02 -2.48
C ILE A 148 -8.42 -7.23 -1.40
N LYS A 149 -8.74 -6.93 -0.14
CA LYS A 149 -7.80 -6.96 0.97
C LYS A 149 -8.53 -7.31 2.27
N PHE A 150 -7.89 -8.10 3.11
CA PHE A 150 -8.26 -8.32 4.50
C PHE A 150 -7.09 -7.92 5.40
N THR A 151 -7.35 -7.13 6.43
CA THR A 151 -6.29 -6.65 7.33
C THR A 151 -6.62 -7.03 8.77
N VAL A 152 -5.63 -7.55 9.47
CA VAL A 152 -5.65 -7.75 10.92
C VAL A 152 -4.84 -6.63 11.58
N PHE A 153 -5.34 -6.09 12.68
CA PHE A 153 -4.74 -4.99 13.40
C PHE A 153 -4.66 -5.25 14.90
N HIS A 154 -3.55 -4.84 15.50
CA HIS A 154 -3.41 -4.66 16.95
C HIS A 154 -2.40 -3.53 17.19
N PRO A 155 -2.65 -2.56 18.08
CA PRO A 155 -1.85 -1.34 18.23
C PRO A 155 -0.35 -1.56 18.49
N ASP A 156 0.05 -2.70 19.05
CA ASP A 156 1.44 -2.90 19.48
C ASP A 156 2.07 -4.22 19.02
N LYS A 157 1.30 -5.26 18.68
CA LYS A 157 1.81 -6.63 18.53
C LYS A 157 1.00 -7.54 17.60
N CYS A 158 0.45 -6.97 16.55
CA CYS A 158 -0.30 -7.75 15.56
C CYS A 158 0.58 -8.83 14.92
N GLU A 159 1.80 -8.48 14.50
CA GLU A 159 2.75 -9.44 13.93
C GLU A 159 3.06 -10.59 14.91
N GLU A 160 3.31 -10.27 16.20
CA GLU A 160 3.56 -11.27 17.25
C GLU A 160 2.39 -12.22 17.45
N LEU A 161 1.17 -11.69 17.49
CA LEU A 161 -0.06 -12.47 17.70
C LEU A 161 -0.42 -13.32 16.45
N CYS A 162 -0.21 -12.79 15.25
CA CYS A 162 -0.54 -13.47 14.00
C CYS A 162 0.48 -14.55 13.60
N THR A 163 1.75 -14.38 13.96
CA THR A 163 2.84 -15.28 13.54
C THR A 163 2.61 -16.74 13.92
N PRO A 164 2.17 -17.12 15.16
CA PRO A 164 2.04 -18.51 15.54
C PRO A 164 0.84 -19.23 14.93
N VAL A 165 -0.23 -18.53 14.59
CA VAL A 165 -1.53 -19.14 14.22
C VAL A 165 -2.04 -18.66 12.87
N PHE A 166 -2.19 -17.36 12.67
CA PHE A 166 -2.84 -16.79 11.49
C PHE A 166 -1.96 -16.93 10.23
N ILE A 167 -0.69 -16.54 10.32
CA ILE A 167 0.23 -16.60 9.17
C ILE A 167 0.41 -18.02 8.65
N PRO A 168 0.68 -19.06 9.47
CA PRO A 168 0.78 -20.45 8.99
C PRO A 168 -0.49 -20.99 8.35
N ALA A 169 -1.66 -20.56 8.80
CA ALA A 169 -2.95 -21.01 8.25
C ALA A 169 -3.21 -20.47 6.84
N TRP A 170 -2.74 -19.28 6.53
CA TRP A 170 -3.13 -18.55 5.32
C TRP A 170 -2.01 -18.27 4.31
N ASN A 171 -0.72 -18.34 4.68
CA ASN A 171 0.41 -18.00 3.80
C ASN A 171 0.50 -18.82 2.50
N LYS A 172 -0.13 -19.99 2.44
CA LYS A 172 -0.21 -20.80 1.21
C LYS A 172 -1.37 -20.40 0.31
N LYS A 173 -2.38 -19.71 0.84
CA LYS A 173 -3.63 -19.37 0.16
C LYS A 173 -3.73 -17.89 -0.21
N ALA A 174 -3.03 -17.02 0.51
CA ALA A 174 -3.02 -15.59 0.31
C ALA A 174 -1.58 -15.06 0.38
N HIS A 175 -1.38 -13.84 -0.11
CA HIS A 175 -0.15 -13.07 0.13
C HIS A 175 -0.32 -12.30 1.43
N LEU A 176 0.54 -12.58 2.42
CA LEU A 176 0.50 -11.93 3.72
C LEU A 176 1.76 -11.08 3.90
N ALA A 177 1.58 -9.83 4.28
CA ALA A 177 2.67 -8.89 4.54
C ALA A 177 2.46 -8.20 5.89
N ALA A 178 3.44 -8.31 6.80
CA ALA A 178 3.47 -7.46 7.98
C ALA A 178 3.86 -6.04 7.58
N ALA A 179 3.06 -5.06 8.01
CA ALA A 179 3.28 -3.64 7.79
C ALA A 179 3.42 -2.95 9.15
N GLY A 180 4.65 -2.82 9.61
CA GLY A 180 4.92 -2.42 11.00
C GLY A 180 4.68 -3.55 11.99
N LYS A 181 4.51 -3.20 13.27
CA LYS A 181 4.13 -4.13 14.35
C LYS A 181 2.61 -4.26 14.47
N GLU A 182 1.89 -3.31 13.90
CA GLU A 182 0.47 -3.08 14.12
C GLU A 182 -0.41 -3.82 13.11
N TRP A 183 0.12 -4.16 11.92
CA TRP A 183 -0.67 -4.62 10.80
C TRP A 183 -0.20 -5.95 10.22
N VAL A 184 -1.13 -6.79 9.81
CA VAL A 184 -0.92 -7.89 8.87
C VAL A 184 -1.93 -7.73 7.73
N ASP A 185 -1.43 -7.31 6.58
CA ASP A 185 -2.20 -7.17 5.35
C ASP A 185 -2.25 -8.49 4.59
N CYS A 186 -3.41 -8.85 4.09
CA CYS A 186 -3.68 -10.07 3.36
C CYS A 186 -4.33 -9.73 2.02
N ASN A 187 -3.65 -10.06 0.94
CA ASN A 187 -4.10 -9.88 -0.43
C ASN A 187 -4.32 -11.24 -1.11
N ALA A 188 -4.92 -11.25 -2.28
CA ALA A 188 -4.98 -12.46 -3.10
C ALA A 188 -3.56 -13.01 -3.35
N LYS A 189 -3.45 -14.34 -3.47
CA LYS A 189 -2.15 -15.00 -3.65
C LYS A 189 -1.43 -14.49 -4.90
N GLY A 190 -0.15 -14.15 -4.75
CA GLY A 190 0.71 -13.65 -5.82
C GLY A 190 0.48 -12.17 -6.16
N VAL A 191 -0.33 -11.46 -5.38
CA VAL A 191 -0.57 -10.02 -5.54
C VAL A 191 0.32 -9.25 -4.57
N SER A 192 1.08 -8.32 -5.11
CA SER A 192 1.98 -7.43 -4.38
C SER A 192 2.06 -6.07 -5.10
N LYS A 193 2.72 -5.10 -4.50
CA LYS A 193 3.01 -3.81 -5.16
C LYS A 193 3.74 -4.01 -6.50
N TRP A 194 4.66 -4.99 -6.58
CA TRP A 194 5.36 -5.30 -7.82
C TRP A 194 4.45 -5.91 -8.88
N THR A 195 3.55 -6.83 -8.52
CA THR A 195 2.58 -7.41 -9.46
C THR A 195 1.73 -6.32 -10.12
N ALA A 196 1.28 -5.35 -9.35
CA ALA A 196 0.51 -4.21 -9.85
C ALA A 196 1.36 -3.26 -10.71
N LEU A 197 2.60 -3.01 -10.29
CA LEU A 197 3.53 -2.17 -11.05
C LEU A 197 3.92 -2.84 -12.38
N SER A 198 4.14 -4.16 -12.39
CA SER A 198 4.39 -4.93 -13.62
C SER A 198 3.25 -4.80 -14.63
N TYR A 199 2.00 -4.80 -14.17
CA TYR A 199 0.86 -4.53 -15.05
C TYR A 199 0.96 -3.15 -15.75
N LEU A 200 1.42 -2.10 -15.04
CA LEU A 200 1.63 -0.78 -15.63
C LEU A 200 2.85 -0.77 -16.58
N ILE A 201 3.93 -1.45 -16.21
CA ILE A 201 5.14 -1.60 -17.06
C ILE A 201 4.74 -2.23 -18.40
N ASP A 202 4.01 -3.34 -18.38
CA ASP A 202 3.50 -4.01 -19.58
C ASP A 202 2.53 -3.11 -20.37
N ARG A 203 1.61 -2.42 -19.69
CA ARG A 203 0.61 -1.57 -20.32
C ARG A 203 1.21 -0.38 -21.08
N PHE A 204 2.33 0.16 -20.58
CA PHE A 204 3.03 1.30 -21.18
C PHE A 204 4.23 0.88 -22.05
N ASP A 205 4.41 -0.43 -22.28
CA ASP A 205 5.52 -0.99 -23.07
C ASP A 205 6.90 -0.49 -22.56
N LEU A 206 7.09 -0.57 -21.24
CA LEU A 206 8.30 -0.16 -20.55
C LEU A 206 9.19 -1.36 -20.23
N LEU A 207 10.48 -1.10 -20.11
CA LEU A 207 11.42 -2.06 -19.54
C LEU A 207 11.64 -1.78 -18.05
N PRO A 208 11.93 -2.80 -17.22
CA PRO A 208 12.27 -2.59 -15.80
C PRO A 208 13.39 -1.57 -15.60
N ASP A 209 14.36 -1.48 -16.52
CA ASP A 209 15.47 -0.52 -16.49
C ASP A 209 15.03 0.95 -16.70
N GLU A 210 13.80 1.18 -17.09
CA GLU A 210 13.19 2.50 -17.26
C GLU A 210 12.33 2.91 -16.05
N VAL A 211 12.35 2.08 -14.98
CA VAL A 211 11.55 2.25 -13.76
C VAL A 211 12.44 2.60 -12.58
N CYS A 212 12.02 3.61 -11.80
CA CYS A 212 12.62 3.96 -10.51
C CYS A 212 11.59 3.76 -9.40
N CYS A 213 12.00 3.08 -8.31
CA CYS A 213 11.12 2.80 -7.17
C CYS A 213 11.68 3.33 -5.85
N PHE A 214 10.79 3.74 -4.93
CA PHE A 214 11.11 4.17 -3.57
C PHE A 214 10.26 3.41 -2.55
N GLY A 215 10.86 3.01 -1.43
CA GLY A 215 10.15 2.29 -0.36
C GLY A 215 10.95 2.19 0.93
N ASP A 216 10.30 1.67 1.99
CA ASP A 216 10.90 1.53 3.31
C ASP A 216 10.54 0.23 4.03
N ASN A 217 9.52 -0.52 3.60
CA ASN A 217 9.00 -1.67 4.33
C ASN A 217 9.01 -2.97 3.51
N LEU A 218 8.72 -4.10 4.16
CA LEU A 218 8.83 -5.44 3.58
C LEU A 218 7.98 -5.63 2.32
N ASN A 219 6.82 -4.97 2.23
CA ASN A 219 5.94 -4.99 1.06
C ASN A 219 6.51 -4.24 -0.16
N ASP A 220 7.63 -3.52 -0.01
CA ASP A 220 8.32 -2.81 -1.09
C ASP A 220 9.46 -3.63 -1.70
N ILE A 221 9.91 -4.69 -1.02
CA ILE A 221 11.10 -5.46 -1.41
C ILE A 221 11.04 -5.89 -2.88
N GLU A 222 9.92 -6.47 -3.31
CA GLU A 222 9.79 -6.96 -4.69
C GLU A 222 9.94 -5.83 -5.72
N MET A 223 9.31 -4.67 -5.49
CA MET A 223 9.43 -3.56 -6.44
C MET A 223 10.83 -2.94 -6.43
N LEU A 224 11.50 -2.89 -5.25
CA LEU A 224 12.86 -2.37 -5.15
C LEU A 224 13.90 -3.29 -5.83
N GLN A 225 13.73 -4.61 -5.72
CA GLN A 225 14.60 -5.60 -6.35
C GLN A 225 14.50 -5.61 -7.87
N ASN A 226 13.28 -5.47 -8.40
CA ASN A 226 13.01 -5.65 -9.82
C ASN A 226 13.07 -4.36 -10.66
N ALA A 227 12.94 -3.17 -10.06
CA ALA A 227 13.11 -1.91 -10.77
C ALA A 227 14.56 -1.69 -11.21
N GLY A 228 14.76 -0.99 -12.33
CA GLY A 228 16.08 -0.67 -12.86
C GLY A 228 16.89 0.23 -11.92
N ILE A 229 16.23 1.21 -11.29
CA ILE A 229 16.77 2.03 -10.20
C ILE A 229 15.82 1.91 -9.01
N SER A 230 16.38 1.74 -7.81
CA SER A 230 15.59 1.72 -6.60
C SER A 230 16.32 2.35 -5.42
N TYR A 231 15.54 2.98 -4.55
CA TYR A 231 16.03 3.64 -3.35
C TYR A 231 15.23 3.18 -2.14
N ALA A 232 15.93 2.67 -1.13
CA ALA A 232 15.37 2.59 0.22
C ALA A 232 15.69 3.91 0.95
N VAL A 233 14.73 4.44 1.71
CA VAL A 233 15.04 5.53 2.66
C VAL A 233 15.88 4.99 3.81
N SER A 234 16.73 5.81 4.42
CA SER A 234 17.66 5.33 5.46
C SER A 234 16.97 4.94 6.77
N ASN A 235 15.70 5.30 6.96
CA ASN A 235 14.86 4.81 8.06
C ASN A 235 14.17 3.47 7.78
N ALA A 236 14.37 2.89 6.59
CA ALA A 236 13.80 1.60 6.21
C ALA A 236 14.37 0.45 7.07
N ARG A 237 13.67 -0.68 7.06
CA ARG A 237 14.17 -1.92 7.69
C ARG A 237 15.47 -2.37 7.00
N PRO A 238 16.40 -3.01 7.75
CA PRO A 238 17.67 -3.48 7.17
C PRO A 238 17.51 -4.38 5.93
N GLU A 239 16.48 -5.23 5.91
CA GLU A 239 16.18 -6.13 4.80
C GLU A 239 15.77 -5.35 3.55
N VAL A 240 15.07 -4.24 3.71
CA VAL A 240 14.62 -3.37 2.62
C VAL A 240 15.80 -2.56 2.06
N ILE A 241 16.66 -2.05 2.95
CA ILE A 241 17.92 -1.38 2.55
C ILE A 241 18.79 -2.34 1.74
N ALA A 242 18.89 -3.60 2.17
CA ALA A 242 19.67 -4.62 1.46
C ALA A 242 19.06 -5.02 0.10
N ALA A 243 17.75 -4.86 -0.08
CA ALA A 243 17.03 -5.18 -1.31
C ALA A 243 17.12 -4.07 -2.37
N ALA A 244 17.29 -2.81 -1.95
CA ALA A 244 17.36 -1.66 -2.84
C ALA A 244 18.75 -1.51 -3.45
N LYS A 245 18.83 -0.90 -4.65
CA LYS A 245 20.11 -0.60 -5.34
C LYS A 245 20.83 0.59 -4.73
N HIS A 246 20.10 1.51 -4.12
CA HIS A 246 20.62 2.73 -3.48
C HIS A 246 19.87 3.03 -2.19
N THR A 247 20.45 3.92 -1.39
CA THR A 247 19.80 4.47 -0.18
C THR A 247 19.76 5.99 -0.30
N CYS A 248 18.65 6.60 0.14
CA CYS A 248 18.54 8.06 0.25
C CYS A 248 18.33 8.47 1.72
N ALA A 249 18.33 9.78 1.99
CA ALA A 249 18.05 10.32 3.33
C ALA A 249 16.64 9.90 3.82
N PRO A 250 16.39 9.95 5.15
CA PRO A 250 15.10 9.54 5.70
C PRO A 250 13.98 10.47 5.27
N TYR A 251 12.70 10.02 5.42
CA TYR A 251 11.55 10.80 4.98
C TYR A 251 11.47 12.19 5.64
N TRP A 252 11.85 12.31 6.92
CA TRP A 252 11.86 13.62 7.63
C TRP A 252 12.93 14.60 7.17
N GLU A 253 13.86 14.17 6.34
CA GLU A 253 14.87 15.00 5.65
C GLU A 253 14.55 15.12 4.15
N ASN A 254 13.35 14.74 3.72
CA ASN A 254 12.93 14.78 2.32
C ASN A 254 13.88 14.02 1.37
N GLY A 255 14.36 12.83 1.78
CA GLY A 255 15.34 12.06 1.02
C GLY A 255 14.86 11.72 -0.39
N VAL A 256 13.62 11.26 -0.53
CA VAL A 256 13.02 10.98 -1.84
C VAL A 256 12.92 12.24 -2.68
N LEU A 257 12.49 13.37 -2.11
CA LEU A 257 12.40 14.66 -2.81
C LEU A 257 13.75 15.07 -3.42
N SER A 258 14.84 14.87 -2.66
CA SER A 258 16.19 15.19 -3.12
C SER A 258 16.59 14.34 -4.33
N VAL A 259 16.22 13.05 -4.34
CA VAL A 259 16.45 12.17 -5.49
C VAL A 259 15.57 12.56 -6.68
N LEU A 260 14.27 12.85 -6.46
CA LEU A 260 13.36 13.27 -7.52
C LEU A 260 13.86 14.52 -8.25
N LYS A 261 14.43 15.48 -7.53
CA LYS A 261 15.06 16.68 -8.12
C LYS A 261 16.21 16.36 -9.09
N SER A 262 16.91 15.25 -8.90
CA SER A 262 18.01 14.85 -9.80
C SER A 262 17.54 14.37 -11.17
N PHE A 263 16.26 14.06 -11.34
CA PHE A 263 15.64 13.71 -12.62
C PHE A 263 15.10 14.95 -13.38
N LEU A 264 15.11 16.14 -12.74
CA LEU A 264 14.71 17.40 -13.37
C LEU A 264 15.84 18.01 -14.20
#